data_5b7dca652a600deccf32185e1de3cd23
#
_entry.id   5b7dca652a600deccf32185e1de3cd23
#
_cell.length_a   1.000
_cell.length_b   1.000
_cell.length_c   1.000
_cell.angle_alpha   90.00
_cell.angle_beta   90.00
_cell.angle_gamma   90.00
#
_symmetry.space_group_name_H-M   'P 1'
#
loop_
_entity.id
_entity.type
_entity.pdbx_description
1 polymer ?
#
loop_
_entity_poly.entity_id
_entity_poly.type
_entity_poly.pdbx_seq_one_letter_code
_entity_poly.pdbx_strand_id
1 'polypeptide(L)'
;LLNKPQMLHQISEISALIEALPTHTVRSEDQIRFQQFSTPADLAALCVILAQPLATDIVLEPSAGHGALVATLPDVRALHLNEIDPRRREKLALLLPKATLTGIDGAMLASHLDAAVQPSLILMNPPFSRSMGRGADEFAAVRHLRAAITRLGKGGRIVAIMPDWFADTARGGEVYR
;
A
#
# COMPACT_ATOMS: atom_id res chain seq x y z
N LEU A 1 16.72 -6.09 15.02
CA LEU A 1 16.04 -6.78 13.91
C LEU A 1 15.66 -8.18 14.36
N LEU A 2 14.39 -8.57 14.24
CA LEU A 2 13.93 -9.92 14.51
C LEU A 2 14.62 -10.89 13.55
N ASN A 3 15.00 -12.07 14.02
CA ASN A 3 15.47 -13.12 13.14
C ASN A 3 14.28 -13.80 12.43
N LYS A 4 14.55 -14.54 11.33
CA LYS A 4 13.50 -15.18 10.51
C LYS A 4 12.49 -16.02 11.31
N PRO A 5 12.89 -16.88 12.29
CA PRO A 5 11.94 -17.62 13.12
C PRO A 5 11.02 -16.72 13.96
N GLN A 6 11.54 -15.65 14.56
CA GLN A 6 10.74 -14.70 15.34
C GLN A 6 9.72 -13.96 14.47
N MET A 7 10.11 -13.59 13.25
CA MET A 7 9.20 -12.95 12.28
C MET A 7 8.06 -13.87 11.87
N LEU A 8 8.36 -15.14 11.56
CA LEU A 8 7.36 -16.15 11.20
C LEU A 8 6.40 -16.42 12.37
N HIS A 9 6.91 -16.46 13.59
CA HIS A 9 6.07 -16.63 14.77
C HIS A 9 5.09 -15.46 14.95
N GLN A 10 5.54 -14.21 14.82
CA GLN A 10 4.67 -13.03 14.90
C GLN A 10 3.58 -13.02 13.80
N ILE A 11 3.93 -13.40 12.58
CA ILE A 11 2.95 -13.52 11.50
C ILE A 11 1.89 -14.56 11.86
N SER A 12 2.30 -15.71 12.37
CA SER A 12 1.37 -16.79 12.78
C SER A 12 0.43 -16.33 13.90
N GLU A 13 0.93 -15.60 14.90
CA GLU A 13 0.10 -15.04 15.97
C GLU A 13 -0.92 -14.04 15.44
N ILE A 14 -0.50 -13.14 14.54
CA ILE A 14 -1.39 -12.16 13.89
C ILE A 14 -2.47 -12.89 13.06
N SER A 15 -2.10 -13.91 12.29
CA SER A 15 -3.05 -14.71 11.50
C SER A 15 -4.09 -15.39 12.38
N ALA A 16 -3.68 -16.00 13.50
CA ALA A 16 -4.59 -16.63 14.45
C ALA A 16 -5.57 -15.62 15.08
N LEU A 17 -5.11 -14.41 15.40
CA LEU A 17 -5.97 -13.34 15.91
C LEU A 17 -7.00 -12.89 14.86
N ILE A 18 -6.61 -12.80 13.59
CA ILE A 18 -7.51 -12.42 12.48
C ILE A 18 -8.59 -13.48 12.28
N GLU A 19 -8.23 -14.76 12.33
CA GLU A 19 -9.20 -15.87 12.20
C GLU A 19 -10.25 -15.87 13.31
N ALA A 20 -9.91 -15.35 14.49
CA ALA A 20 -10.83 -15.24 15.62
C ALA A 20 -11.77 -14.02 15.52
N LEU A 21 -11.54 -13.08 14.59
CA LEU A 21 -12.38 -11.89 14.43
C LEU A 21 -13.64 -12.19 13.58
N PRO A 22 -14.79 -11.54 13.87
CA PRO A 22 -15.96 -11.65 13.03
C PRO A 22 -15.68 -11.21 11.59
N THR A 23 -16.05 -12.03 10.61
CA THR A 23 -15.92 -11.69 9.20
C THR A 23 -17.07 -10.76 8.77
N HIS A 24 -16.75 -9.58 8.23
CA HIS A 24 -17.73 -8.71 7.58
C HIS A 24 -18.00 -9.21 6.15
N THR A 25 -19.17 -9.81 5.92
CA THR A 25 -19.56 -10.37 4.62
C THR A 25 -20.22 -9.37 3.67
N VAL A 26 -20.68 -8.22 4.18
CA VAL A 26 -21.39 -7.22 3.37
C VAL A 26 -20.44 -6.08 2.97
N ARG A 27 -20.22 -5.93 1.67
CA ARG A 27 -19.44 -4.82 1.10
C ARG A 27 -20.39 -3.68 0.73
N SER A 28 -20.02 -2.43 1.06
CA SER A 28 -20.76 -1.27 0.58
C SER A 28 -20.50 -1.04 -0.93
N GLU A 29 -21.45 -0.38 -1.61
CA GLU A 29 -21.29 -0.01 -3.03
C GLU A 29 -20.01 0.82 -3.27
N ASP A 30 -19.67 1.71 -2.33
CA ASP A 30 -18.44 2.50 -2.39
C ASP A 30 -17.18 1.62 -2.30
N GLN A 31 -17.19 0.58 -1.47
CA GLN A 31 -16.07 -0.38 -1.39
C GLN A 31 -15.87 -1.12 -2.70
N ILE A 32 -16.96 -1.47 -3.39
CA ILE A 32 -16.92 -2.11 -4.71
C ILE A 32 -16.44 -1.12 -5.76
N ARG A 33 -16.99 0.10 -5.76
CA ARG A 33 -16.68 1.16 -6.74
C ARG A 33 -15.21 1.57 -6.72
N PHE A 34 -14.61 1.67 -5.53
CA PHE A 34 -13.21 2.07 -5.37
C PHE A 34 -12.25 0.89 -5.23
N GLN A 35 -12.72 -0.36 -5.39
CA GLN A 35 -11.91 -1.57 -5.16
C GLN A 35 -11.21 -1.54 -3.78
N GLN A 36 -11.96 -1.11 -2.77
CA GLN A 36 -11.45 -0.84 -1.43
C GLN A 36 -11.33 -2.15 -0.63
N PHE A 37 -10.27 -2.89 -0.88
CA PHE A 37 -9.89 -4.05 -0.07
C PHE A 37 -8.95 -3.60 1.03
N SER A 38 -9.26 -3.98 2.28
CA SER A 38 -8.30 -3.83 3.37
C SER A 38 -7.25 -4.92 3.25
N THR A 39 -5.98 -4.55 3.33
CA THR A 39 -4.90 -5.53 3.40
C THR A 39 -5.03 -6.35 4.67
N PRO A 40 -5.03 -7.70 4.63
CA PRO A 40 -4.95 -8.52 5.82
C PRO A 40 -3.75 -8.15 6.69
N ALA A 41 -3.93 -8.16 8.02
CA ALA A 41 -2.89 -7.62 8.91
C ALA A 41 -1.60 -8.45 8.92
N ASP A 42 -1.69 -9.75 8.71
CA ASP A 42 -0.55 -10.66 8.56
C ASP A 42 0.26 -10.35 7.29
N LEU A 43 -0.45 -10.12 6.17
CA LEU A 43 0.18 -9.73 4.91
C LEU A 43 0.80 -8.32 5.02
N ALA A 44 0.14 -7.40 5.72
CA ALA A 44 0.67 -6.07 5.99
C ALA A 44 1.96 -6.14 6.82
N ALA A 45 1.96 -6.94 7.90
CA ALA A 45 3.14 -7.17 8.72
C ALA A 45 4.29 -7.80 7.91
N LEU A 46 3.99 -8.78 7.05
CA LEU A 46 4.97 -9.39 6.14
C LEU A 46 5.60 -8.34 5.21
N CYS A 47 4.80 -7.42 4.65
CA CYS A 47 5.30 -6.34 3.81
C CYS A 47 6.28 -5.43 4.56
N VAL A 48 5.98 -5.06 5.81
CA VAL A 48 6.88 -4.25 6.65
C VAL A 48 8.18 -5.00 6.95
N ILE A 49 8.10 -6.29 7.25
CA ILE A 49 9.27 -7.14 7.50
C ILE A 49 10.18 -7.20 6.26
N LEU A 50 9.60 -7.42 5.08
CA LEU A 50 10.34 -7.47 3.81
C LEU A 50 10.94 -6.11 3.45
N ALA A 51 10.24 -5.03 3.77
CA ALA A 51 10.67 -3.67 3.51
C ALA A 51 11.90 -3.25 4.34
N GLN A 52 12.13 -3.86 5.51
CA GLN A 52 13.22 -3.51 6.42
C GLN A 52 13.34 -1.99 6.65
N PRO A 53 12.30 -1.34 7.18
CA PRO A 53 12.29 0.11 7.31
C PRO A 53 13.40 0.61 8.23
N LEU A 54 13.96 1.74 7.87
CA LEU A 54 15.01 2.43 8.63
C LEU A 54 14.45 3.73 9.22
N ALA A 55 14.98 4.16 10.37
CA ALA A 55 14.59 5.43 10.99
C ALA A 55 14.87 6.65 10.08
N THR A 56 15.73 6.51 9.08
CA THR A 56 16.05 7.55 8.09
C THR A 56 15.13 7.54 6.88
N ASP A 57 14.23 6.57 6.75
CA ASP A 57 13.36 6.46 5.59
C ASP A 57 12.32 7.58 5.51
N ILE A 58 12.09 8.01 4.29
CA ILE A 58 10.90 8.73 3.87
C ILE A 58 9.98 7.68 3.24
N VAL A 59 8.88 7.35 3.91
CA VAL A 59 7.96 6.30 3.48
C VAL A 59 6.78 6.92 2.75
N LEU A 60 6.42 6.34 1.61
CA LEU A 60 5.19 6.65 0.86
C LEU A 60 4.30 5.41 0.76
N GLU A 61 3.03 5.56 1.10
CA GLU A 61 1.98 4.62 0.76
C GLU A 61 1.00 5.28 -0.22
N PRO A 62 1.03 4.88 -1.52
CA PRO A 62 0.25 5.52 -2.59
C PRO A 62 -1.26 5.30 -2.55
N SER A 63 -1.73 4.31 -1.79
CA SER A 63 -3.14 3.90 -1.70
C SER A 63 -3.43 3.40 -0.29
N ALA A 64 -3.37 4.32 0.68
CA ALA A 64 -3.25 3.98 2.10
C ALA A 64 -4.49 3.28 2.69
N GLY A 65 -5.67 3.45 2.10
CA GLY A 65 -6.88 2.80 2.59
C GLY A 65 -7.18 3.17 4.05
N HIS A 66 -7.12 2.17 4.92
CA HIS A 66 -7.24 2.35 6.36
C HIS A 66 -5.88 2.38 7.09
N GLY A 67 -4.77 2.39 6.36
CA GLY A 67 -3.41 2.43 6.94
C GLY A 67 -2.88 1.07 7.38
N ALA A 68 -3.43 -0.03 6.88
CA ALA A 68 -3.02 -1.38 7.29
C ALA A 68 -1.52 -1.65 7.05
N LEU A 69 -0.98 -1.25 5.90
CA LEU A 69 0.43 -1.48 5.54
C LEU A 69 1.41 -0.72 6.43
N VAL A 70 0.97 0.37 7.07
CA VAL A 70 1.83 1.18 7.96
C VAL A 70 1.51 0.98 9.44
N ALA A 71 0.53 0.14 9.77
CA ALA A 71 0.09 -0.07 11.15
C ALA A 71 1.21 -0.62 12.08
N THR A 72 2.13 -1.42 11.52
CA THR A 72 3.27 -2.00 12.24
C THR A 72 4.61 -1.36 11.86
N LEU A 73 4.56 -0.22 11.14
CA LEU A 73 5.76 0.49 10.73
C LEU A 73 6.44 1.11 11.99
N PRO A 74 7.75 0.90 12.19
CA PRO A 74 8.48 1.60 13.24
C PRO A 74 8.59 3.09 12.94
N ASP A 75 9.09 3.87 13.90
CA ASP A 75 9.35 5.29 13.66
C ASP A 75 10.30 5.48 12.48
N VAL A 76 9.88 6.35 11.56
CA VAL A 76 10.62 6.72 10.35
C VAL A 76 10.76 8.23 10.27
N ARG A 77 11.66 8.71 9.42
CA ARG A 77 11.93 10.15 9.24
C ARG A 77 10.69 10.93 8.80
N ALA A 78 9.93 10.40 7.86
CA ALA A 78 8.69 10.98 7.36
C ALA A 78 7.76 9.91 6.82
N LEU A 79 6.46 10.08 7.03
CA LEU A 79 5.40 9.21 6.52
C LEU A 79 4.43 10.01 5.66
N HIS A 80 4.35 9.66 4.39
CA HIS A 80 3.42 10.23 3.42
C HIS A 80 2.39 9.18 3.03
N LEU A 81 1.12 9.51 3.22
CA LEU A 81 -0.01 8.63 2.90
C LEU A 81 -0.89 9.31 1.86
N ASN A 82 -1.13 8.63 0.76
CA ASN A 82 -2.08 9.07 -0.23
C ASN A 82 -3.34 8.22 -0.18
N GLU A 83 -4.51 8.84 -0.04
CA GLU A 83 -5.81 8.19 -0.04
C GLU A 83 -6.83 9.07 -0.75
N ILE A 84 -7.40 8.56 -1.82
CA ILE A 84 -8.33 9.32 -2.67
C ILE A 84 -9.69 9.55 -1.99
N ASP A 85 -10.14 8.60 -1.16
CA ASP A 85 -11.40 8.72 -0.43
C ASP A 85 -11.25 9.69 0.75
N PRO A 86 -11.98 10.84 0.76
CA PRO A 86 -11.86 11.83 1.83
C PRO A 86 -12.25 11.30 3.20
N ARG A 87 -13.24 10.39 3.30
CA ARG A 87 -13.68 9.81 4.57
C ARG A 87 -12.61 8.92 5.19
N ARG A 88 -11.87 8.16 4.37
CA ARG A 88 -10.74 7.36 4.82
C ARG A 88 -9.57 8.25 5.21
N ARG A 89 -9.31 9.28 4.43
CA ARG A 89 -8.26 10.26 4.73
C ARG A 89 -8.47 10.98 6.06
N GLU A 90 -9.71 11.37 6.38
CA GLU A 90 -10.06 11.91 7.69
C GLU A 90 -9.75 10.94 8.84
N LYS A 91 -10.09 9.65 8.68
CA LYS A 91 -9.75 8.62 9.67
C LYS A 91 -8.25 8.43 9.83
N LEU A 92 -7.50 8.43 8.72
CA LEU A 92 -6.05 8.35 8.75
C LEU A 92 -5.43 9.55 9.48
N ALA A 93 -5.97 10.76 9.31
CA ALA A 93 -5.52 11.95 10.03
C ALA A 93 -5.65 11.80 11.56
N LEU A 94 -6.69 11.13 12.01
CA LEU A 94 -6.90 10.86 13.45
C LEU A 94 -5.98 9.76 13.97
N LEU A 95 -5.79 8.70 13.19
CA LEU A 95 -5.00 7.54 13.59
C LEU A 95 -3.48 7.79 13.50
N LEU A 96 -3.06 8.57 12.52
CA LEU A 96 -1.66 8.82 12.17
C LEU A 96 -1.39 10.33 12.06
N PRO A 97 -1.52 11.10 13.15
CA PRO A 97 -1.48 12.57 13.13
C PRO A 97 -0.13 13.14 12.70
N LYS A 98 0.94 12.36 12.69
CA LYS A 98 2.26 12.76 12.22
C LYS A 98 2.46 12.53 10.71
N ALA A 99 1.54 11.81 10.04
CA ALA A 99 1.64 11.55 8.61
C ALA A 99 1.20 12.75 7.78
N THR A 100 1.88 12.97 6.67
CA THR A 100 1.43 13.93 5.64
C THR A 100 0.43 13.22 4.73
N LEU A 101 -0.77 13.77 4.60
CA LEU A 101 -1.87 13.17 3.84
C LEU A 101 -2.11 13.91 2.54
N THR A 102 -2.30 13.15 1.45
CA THR A 102 -2.71 13.67 0.14
C THR A 102 -3.94 12.90 -0.39
N GLY A 103 -4.65 13.50 -1.35
CA GLY A 103 -5.86 12.94 -1.96
C GLY A 103 -5.75 12.82 -3.49
N ILE A 104 -4.62 12.37 -3.98
CA ILE A 104 -4.29 12.27 -5.41
C ILE A 104 -4.76 10.89 -5.93
N ASP A 105 -5.22 10.82 -7.19
CA ASP A 105 -5.36 9.51 -7.87
C ASP A 105 -3.95 8.87 -7.93
N GLY A 106 -3.80 7.69 -7.34
CA GLY A 106 -2.50 7.01 -7.23
C GLY A 106 -1.81 6.78 -8.58
N ALA A 107 -2.58 6.65 -9.67
CA ALA A 107 -2.04 6.58 -11.03
C ALA A 107 -1.43 7.92 -11.51
N MET A 108 -1.75 9.02 -10.84
CA MET A 108 -1.28 10.39 -11.18
C MET A 108 -0.20 10.91 -10.23
N LEU A 109 0.27 10.10 -9.29
CA LEU A 109 1.30 10.48 -8.31
C LEU A 109 2.57 11.05 -8.97
N ALA A 110 2.97 10.51 -10.11
CA ALA A 110 4.14 10.96 -10.85
C ALA A 110 4.14 12.48 -11.12
N SER A 111 2.96 13.05 -11.42
CA SER A 111 2.80 14.45 -11.82
C SER A 111 2.18 15.36 -10.75
N HIS A 112 1.53 14.80 -9.73
CA HIS A 112 0.76 15.57 -8.75
C HIS A 112 1.33 15.54 -7.34
N LEU A 113 2.19 14.57 -7.01
CA LEU A 113 2.87 14.56 -5.71
C LEU A 113 3.95 15.66 -5.71
N ASP A 114 4.05 16.40 -4.60
CA ASP A 114 5.08 17.43 -4.43
C ASP A 114 6.47 16.89 -4.81
N ALA A 115 7.19 17.62 -5.63
CA ALA A 115 8.52 17.24 -6.12
C ALA A 115 9.55 17.09 -4.98
N ALA A 116 9.35 17.78 -3.85
CA ALA A 116 10.19 17.68 -2.68
C ALA A 116 10.05 16.32 -1.96
N VAL A 117 8.94 15.60 -2.17
CA VAL A 117 8.72 14.26 -1.60
C VAL A 117 9.46 13.24 -2.46
N GLN A 118 10.59 12.77 -1.96
CA GLN A 118 11.41 11.72 -2.58
C GLN A 118 11.47 10.51 -1.64
N PRO A 119 10.54 9.55 -1.74
CA PRO A 119 10.51 8.38 -0.88
C PRO A 119 11.75 7.51 -1.05
N SER A 120 12.32 7.03 0.05
CA SER A 120 13.33 5.97 0.06
C SER A 120 12.70 4.58 0.23
N LEU A 121 11.45 4.53 0.70
CA LEU A 121 10.67 3.31 0.82
C LEU A 121 9.24 3.57 0.34
N ILE A 122 8.73 2.69 -0.51
CA ILE A 122 7.32 2.67 -0.89
C ILE A 122 6.72 1.33 -0.45
N LEU A 123 5.60 1.40 0.30
CA LEU A 123 4.75 0.28 0.62
C LEU A 123 3.44 0.46 -0.14
N MET A 124 2.96 -0.56 -0.87
CA MET A 124 1.73 -0.37 -1.61
C MET A 124 0.92 -1.66 -1.81
N ASN A 125 -0.40 -1.49 -1.72
CA ASN A 125 -1.40 -2.43 -2.19
C ASN A 125 -2.38 -1.66 -3.10
N PRO A 126 -2.04 -1.49 -4.39
CA PRO A 126 -2.84 -0.68 -5.30
C PRO A 126 -4.15 -1.39 -5.66
N PRO A 127 -5.18 -0.66 -6.17
CA PRO A 127 -6.36 -1.30 -6.75
C PRO A 127 -5.93 -2.17 -7.94
N PHE A 128 -6.39 -3.42 -7.98
CA PHE A 128 -6.00 -4.37 -9.04
C PHE A 128 -6.73 -4.08 -10.36
N SER A 129 -7.97 -3.59 -10.28
CA SER A 129 -8.75 -3.12 -11.42
C SER A 129 -9.48 -1.83 -11.08
N ARG A 130 -9.86 -1.05 -12.08
CA ARG A 130 -10.69 0.13 -11.90
C ARG A 130 -12.10 -0.22 -12.38
N SER A 131 -13.06 -0.36 -11.48
CA SER A 131 -14.47 -0.68 -11.69
C SER A 131 -14.76 -2.03 -12.39
N MET A 132 -15.88 -2.64 -12.03
CA MET A 132 -16.45 -3.78 -12.76
C MET A 132 -17.36 -3.26 -13.87
N GLY A 133 -17.17 -3.70 -15.12
CA GLY A 133 -18.03 -3.34 -16.24
C GLY A 133 -17.30 -2.91 -17.52
N ARG A 134 -18.04 -2.42 -18.50
CA ARG A 134 -17.46 -1.87 -19.73
C ARG A 134 -16.56 -0.68 -19.41
N GLY A 135 -15.28 -0.77 -19.75
CA GLY A 135 -14.26 0.22 -19.43
C GLY A 135 -13.50 -0.07 -18.11
N ALA A 136 -13.65 -1.28 -17.55
CA ALA A 136 -12.79 -1.74 -16.46
C ALA A 136 -11.33 -1.67 -16.90
N ASP A 137 -10.50 -1.10 -16.02
CA ASP A 137 -9.08 -1.02 -16.28
C ASP A 137 -8.37 -2.17 -15.54
N GLU A 138 -8.15 -3.22 -16.27
CA GLU A 138 -7.49 -4.44 -15.80
C GLU A 138 -6.02 -4.21 -15.36
N PHE A 139 -5.43 -3.09 -15.76
CA PHE A 139 -4.03 -2.76 -15.50
C PHE A 139 -3.85 -1.60 -14.49
N ALA A 140 -4.87 -1.30 -13.69
CA ALA A 140 -4.78 -0.23 -12.69
C ALA A 140 -3.56 -0.41 -11.77
N ALA A 141 -3.31 -1.63 -11.26
CA ALA A 141 -2.17 -1.92 -10.41
C ALA A 141 -0.83 -1.58 -11.07
N VAL A 142 -0.66 -1.92 -12.35
CA VAL A 142 0.57 -1.63 -13.12
C VAL A 142 0.77 -0.11 -13.27
N ARG A 143 -0.30 0.65 -13.55
CA ARG A 143 -0.18 2.11 -13.67
C ARG A 143 0.17 2.77 -12.35
N HIS A 144 -0.46 2.34 -11.25
CA HIS A 144 -0.14 2.82 -9.92
C HIS A 144 1.33 2.50 -9.56
N LEU A 145 1.79 1.28 -9.84
CA LEU A 145 3.17 0.90 -9.58
C LEU A 145 4.15 1.73 -10.41
N ARG A 146 3.90 1.93 -11.71
CA ARG A 146 4.73 2.79 -12.56
C ARG A 146 4.80 4.22 -12.03
N ALA A 147 3.65 4.80 -11.65
CA ALA A 147 3.61 6.14 -11.06
C ALA A 147 4.40 6.22 -9.74
N ALA A 148 4.34 5.18 -8.91
CA ALA A 148 5.09 5.09 -7.66
C ALA A 148 6.60 4.98 -7.90
N ILE A 149 7.04 4.13 -8.85
CA ILE A 149 8.45 3.95 -9.21
C ILE A 149 9.08 5.26 -9.65
N THR A 150 8.38 6.08 -10.43
CA THR A 150 8.92 7.38 -10.89
C THR A 150 9.16 8.37 -9.74
N ARG A 151 8.56 8.15 -8.58
CA ARG A 151 8.73 8.97 -7.39
C ARG A 151 9.76 8.42 -6.40
N LEU A 152 10.21 7.17 -6.62
CA LEU A 152 11.19 6.53 -5.76
C LEU A 152 12.55 7.22 -5.86
N GLY A 153 13.12 7.60 -4.74
CA GLY A 153 14.47 8.16 -4.66
C GLY A 153 15.53 7.14 -5.11
N LYS A 154 16.69 7.64 -5.56
CA LYS A 154 17.81 6.79 -5.99
C LYS A 154 18.23 5.84 -4.85
N GLY A 155 18.31 4.55 -5.16
CA GLY A 155 18.63 3.50 -4.17
C GLY A 155 17.49 3.17 -3.23
N GLY A 156 16.31 3.74 -3.44
CA GLY A 156 15.11 3.39 -2.69
C GLY A 156 14.57 2.00 -3.03
N ARG A 157 13.60 1.54 -2.25
CA ARG A 157 12.99 0.22 -2.38
C ARG A 157 11.48 0.27 -2.34
N ILE A 158 10.84 -0.68 -3.02
CA ILE A 158 9.39 -0.87 -3.05
C ILE A 158 9.05 -2.26 -2.55
N VAL A 159 8.02 -2.37 -1.71
CA VAL A 159 7.30 -3.60 -1.44
C VAL A 159 5.86 -3.40 -1.88
N ALA A 160 5.41 -4.21 -2.83
CA ALA A 160 4.10 -4.08 -3.45
C ALA A 160 3.35 -5.41 -3.43
N ILE A 161 2.07 -5.36 -3.04
CA ILE A 161 1.14 -6.47 -3.23
C ILE A 161 0.56 -6.32 -4.62
N MET A 162 0.83 -7.27 -5.49
CA MET A 162 0.40 -7.24 -6.88
C MET A 162 -0.50 -8.45 -7.19
N PRO A 163 -1.36 -8.36 -8.22
CA PRO A 163 -2.12 -9.54 -8.68
C PRO A 163 -1.19 -10.66 -9.13
N ASP A 164 -1.63 -11.91 -9.02
CA ASP A 164 -0.88 -13.11 -9.39
C ASP A 164 -0.40 -13.11 -10.85
N TRP A 165 -1.23 -12.60 -11.77
CA TRP A 165 -0.91 -12.47 -13.19
C TRP A 165 0.20 -11.44 -13.50
N PHE A 166 0.57 -10.60 -12.53
CA PHE A 166 1.46 -9.46 -12.77
C PHE A 166 2.80 -9.84 -13.38
N ALA A 167 3.45 -10.89 -12.86
CA ALA A 167 4.76 -11.32 -13.34
C ALA A 167 4.70 -11.99 -14.73
N ASP A 168 3.56 -12.59 -15.08
CA ASP A 168 3.37 -13.40 -16.28
C ASP A 168 2.87 -12.60 -17.48
N THR A 169 2.35 -11.39 -17.27
CA THR A 169 1.90 -10.56 -18.39
C THR A 169 3.03 -9.73 -19.00
N ALA A 170 2.92 -9.44 -20.30
CA ALA A 170 3.87 -8.58 -20.99
C ALA A 170 4.01 -7.21 -20.30
N ARG A 171 2.89 -6.60 -19.87
CA ARG A 171 2.89 -5.30 -19.18
C ARG A 171 3.41 -5.36 -17.74
N GLY A 172 3.03 -6.41 -17.00
CA GLY A 172 3.55 -6.65 -15.65
C GLY A 172 5.02 -7.01 -15.70
N GLY A 173 5.42 -7.96 -16.56
CA GLY A 173 6.80 -8.39 -16.72
C GLY A 173 7.75 -7.29 -17.21
N GLU A 174 7.24 -6.28 -17.93
CA GLU A 174 8.03 -5.11 -18.33
C GLU A 174 8.41 -4.21 -17.12
N VAL A 175 7.53 -4.10 -16.13
CA VAL A 175 7.79 -3.37 -14.89
C VAL A 175 8.57 -4.20 -13.89
N TYR A 176 8.38 -5.52 -13.89
CA TYR A 176 9.03 -6.45 -12.98
C TYR A 176 10.53 -6.61 -13.26
N ARG A 177 10.96 -6.52 -14.51
CA ARG A 177 12.36 -6.62 -14.96
C ARG A 177 13.08 -5.29 -14.92
#